data_129440574c75151e6a97c661e737981a
#
_entry.id   129440574c75151e6a97c661e737981a
#
_cell.length_a   1.000
_cell.length_b   1.000
_cell.length_c   1.000
_cell.angle_alpha   90.00
_cell.angle_beta   90.00
_cell.angle_gamma   90.00
#
_symmetry.space_group_name_H-M   'P 1'
#
loop_
_entity.id
_entity.type
_entity.pdbx_description
1 polymer ?
#
loop_
_entity_poly.entity_id
_entity_poly.type
_entity_poly.pdbx_seq_one_letter_code
_entity_poly.pdbx_strand_id
1 'polypeptide(L)'
;MDTLDPRLHFVVATAIIEKGGKYLIVKRAPTEIAFPNKWTVPGGKLVLHEYQHLPKVEGYVGWYNVVDFVLKKEVEEEVGLQIHPPQYVCDVVFVRPDGYPVVTLSFQAKYKSGQVKLCKDLTDHAWVTLEEAKNYDLINGIWDELRQAEDAIRGIREN
;
A
#
# COMPACT_ATOMS: atom_id res chain seq x y z
N MET A 1 -13.45 30.34 3.11
CA MET A 1 -12.87 29.00 2.88
C MET A 1 -11.59 28.90 3.66
N ASP A 2 -11.59 28.00 4.63
CA ASP A 2 -10.36 27.72 5.35
C ASP A 2 -9.39 27.04 4.38
N THR A 3 -8.28 27.74 4.11
CA THR A 3 -7.21 27.15 3.32
C THR A 3 -6.54 26.09 4.18
N LEU A 4 -6.46 24.87 3.64
CA LEU A 4 -5.71 23.79 4.29
C LEU A 4 -4.26 24.23 4.51
N ASP A 5 -3.73 23.90 5.68
CA ASP A 5 -2.30 24.09 5.94
C ASP A 5 -1.52 23.26 4.90
N PRO A 6 -0.67 23.89 4.08
CA PRO A 6 0.04 23.20 3.01
C PRO A 6 1.04 22.14 3.49
N ARG A 7 1.29 22.09 4.79
CA ARG A 7 2.15 21.08 5.41
C ARG A 7 1.41 19.77 5.70
N LEU A 8 0.08 19.80 5.72
CA LEU A 8 -0.73 18.62 6.01
C LEU A 8 -0.84 17.73 4.77
N HIS A 9 -0.64 16.44 4.96
CA HIS A 9 -0.75 15.43 3.92
C HIS A 9 -1.54 14.24 4.45
N PHE A 10 -2.34 13.63 3.61
CA PHE A 10 -2.79 12.26 3.87
C PHE A 10 -1.60 11.32 3.77
N VAL A 11 -1.49 10.39 4.70
CA VAL A 11 -0.48 9.34 4.67
C VAL A 11 -1.14 8.03 4.27
N VAL A 12 -0.63 7.42 3.20
CA VAL A 12 -1.08 6.12 2.67
C VAL A 12 0.11 5.17 2.71
N ALA A 13 -0.11 3.94 3.14
CA ALA A 13 0.88 2.88 3.06
C ALA A 13 0.38 1.78 2.14
N THR A 14 1.22 1.31 1.22
CA THR A 14 0.90 0.22 0.29
C THR A 14 1.86 -0.94 0.45
N ALA A 15 1.39 -2.15 0.18
CA ALA A 15 2.17 -3.36 0.31
C ALA A 15 2.34 -4.06 -1.04
N ILE A 16 3.58 -4.16 -1.50
CA ILE A 16 3.97 -5.03 -2.60
C ILE A 16 4.30 -6.38 -2.00
N ILE A 17 3.36 -7.32 -2.12
CA ILE A 17 3.46 -8.65 -1.50
C ILE A 17 4.07 -9.60 -2.51
N GLU A 18 5.24 -10.16 -2.17
CA GLU A 18 5.98 -11.09 -3.02
C GLU A 18 5.78 -12.53 -2.55
N LYS A 19 5.55 -13.43 -3.50
CA LYS A 19 5.46 -14.87 -3.29
C LYS A 19 6.02 -15.61 -4.50
N GLY A 20 7.16 -16.24 -4.32
CA GLY A 20 7.77 -17.08 -5.38
C GLY A 20 8.10 -16.29 -6.67
N GLY A 21 8.54 -15.05 -6.56
CA GLY A 21 8.88 -14.20 -7.70
C GLY A 21 7.69 -13.50 -8.34
N LYS A 22 6.50 -13.64 -7.75
CA LYS A 22 5.28 -12.98 -8.22
C LYS A 22 4.78 -11.99 -7.17
N TYR A 23 4.06 -10.97 -7.64
CA TYR A 23 3.52 -9.88 -6.82
C TYR A 23 2.00 -9.89 -6.88
N LEU A 24 1.36 -9.62 -5.75
CA LEU A 24 -0.09 -9.54 -5.70
C LEU A 24 -0.56 -8.17 -6.20
N ILE A 25 -1.39 -8.20 -7.24
CA ILE A 25 -2.14 -7.03 -7.68
C ILE A 25 -3.63 -7.28 -7.49
N VAL A 26 -4.38 -6.20 -7.28
CA VAL A 26 -5.82 -6.24 -7.01
C VAL A 26 -6.55 -5.21 -7.86
N LYS A 27 -7.78 -5.52 -8.22
CA LYS A 27 -8.62 -4.64 -9.05
C LYS A 27 -9.60 -3.88 -8.17
N ARG A 28 -9.63 -2.57 -8.30
CA ARG A 28 -10.55 -1.69 -7.60
C ARG A 28 -11.97 -1.86 -8.15
N ALA A 29 -12.96 -1.81 -7.26
CA ALA A 29 -14.35 -1.90 -7.64
C ALA A 29 -14.77 -0.73 -8.54
N PRO A 30 -15.76 -0.92 -9.43
CA PRO A 30 -16.27 0.16 -10.28
C PRO A 30 -16.96 1.28 -9.49
N THR A 31 -17.37 1.00 -8.26
CA THR A 31 -17.99 1.96 -7.34
C THR A 31 -17.00 2.87 -6.62
N GLU A 32 -15.71 2.60 -6.74
CA GLU A 32 -14.67 3.45 -6.13
C GLU A 32 -14.59 4.82 -6.79
N ILE A 33 -14.50 5.87 -5.96
CA ILE A 33 -14.40 7.26 -6.43
C ILE A 33 -13.06 7.48 -7.15
N ALA A 34 -11.97 7.00 -6.54
CA ALA A 34 -10.63 7.12 -7.11
C ALA A 34 -10.26 5.86 -7.90
N PHE A 35 -9.88 6.03 -9.15
CA PHE A 35 -9.38 4.99 -10.04
C PHE A 35 -10.26 3.73 -10.11
N PRO A 36 -11.57 3.86 -10.42
CA PRO A 36 -12.45 2.70 -10.55
C PRO A 36 -11.94 1.74 -11.64
N ASN A 37 -12.09 0.44 -11.42
CA ASN A 37 -11.67 -0.63 -12.33
C ASN A 37 -10.16 -0.72 -12.63
N LYS A 38 -9.32 0.09 -12.01
CA LYS A 38 -7.87 0.03 -12.16
C LYS A 38 -7.26 -1.03 -11.24
N TRP A 39 -6.13 -1.56 -11.67
CA TRP A 39 -5.32 -2.48 -10.88
C TRP A 39 -4.27 -1.73 -10.07
N THR A 40 -4.03 -2.21 -8.87
CA THR A 40 -3.11 -1.60 -7.90
C THR A 40 -2.59 -2.67 -6.94
N VAL A 41 -1.91 -2.24 -5.88
CA VAL A 41 -1.49 -3.10 -4.77
C VAL A 41 -2.32 -2.79 -3.52
N PRO A 42 -2.46 -3.74 -2.57
CA PRO A 42 -3.19 -3.49 -1.32
C PRO A 42 -2.55 -2.36 -0.51
N GLY A 43 -3.36 -1.67 0.25
CA GLY A 43 -2.89 -0.63 1.16
C GLY A 43 -4.03 0.15 1.80
N GLY A 44 -3.70 1.13 2.59
CA GLY A 44 -4.69 1.94 3.28
C GLY A 44 -4.13 3.23 3.82
N LYS A 45 -5.04 4.09 4.25
CA LYS A 45 -4.71 5.39 4.83
C LYS A 45 -4.38 5.23 6.32
N LEU A 46 -3.46 6.07 6.79
CA LEU A 46 -3.21 6.21 8.22
C LEU A 46 -4.36 7.03 8.83
N VAL A 47 -5.14 6.41 9.70
CA VAL A 47 -6.30 7.02 10.34
C VAL A 47 -6.18 6.88 11.85
N LEU A 48 -6.33 7.97 12.58
CA LEU A 48 -6.09 8.04 14.02
C LEU A 48 -6.83 6.95 14.82
N HIS A 49 -8.12 6.75 14.55
CA HIS A 49 -8.93 5.78 15.33
C HIS A 49 -8.48 4.33 15.15
N GLU A 50 -7.71 4.02 14.11
CA GLU A 50 -7.22 2.66 13.86
C GLU A 50 -6.02 2.28 14.74
N TYR A 51 -5.32 3.26 15.31
CA TYR A 51 -4.13 3.00 16.13
C TYR A 51 -4.14 3.66 17.52
N GLN A 52 -5.06 4.59 17.79
CA GLN A 52 -5.06 5.32 19.08
C GLN A 52 -5.29 4.44 20.31
N HIS A 53 -5.82 3.24 20.11
CA HIS A 53 -6.05 2.25 21.18
C HIS A 53 -4.78 1.48 21.57
N LEU A 54 -3.73 1.57 20.78
CA LEU A 54 -2.47 0.90 21.08
C LEU A 54 -1.82 1.54 22.32
N PRO A 55 -1.08 0.76 23.14
CA PRO A 55 -0.38 1.33 24.28
C PRO A 55 0.71 2.31 23.81
N LYS A 56 0.68 3.50 24.37
CA LYS A 56 1.72 4.51 24.14
C LYS A 56 3.03 4.08 24.78
N VAL A 57 4.14 4.47 24.17
CA VAL A 57 5.45 4.27 24.76
C VAL A 57 5.56 5.13 26.02
N GLU A 58 6.03 4.53 27.12
CA GLU A 58 6.19 5.21 28.39
C GLU A 58 7.06 6.48 28.23
N GLY A 59 6.56 7.60 28.74
CA GLY A 59 7.23 8.90 28.63
C GLY A 59 7.05 9.59 27.28
N TYR A 60 6.28 9.00 26.36
CA TYR A 60 5.98 9.58 25.05
C TYR A 60 4.49 9.86 24.87
N VAL A 61 4.17 10.84 24.03
CA VAL A 61 2.78 11.16 23.66
C VAL A 61 2.31 10.36 22.44
N GLY A 62 3.12 9.44 21.92
CA GLY A 62 2.87 8.75 20.68
C GLY A 62 3.24 7.27 20.70
N TRP A 63 3.29 6.71 19.50
CA TRP A 63 3.51 5.27 19.26
C TRP A 63 4.62 5.06 18.24
N TYR A 64 5.36 3.95 18.38
CA TYR A 64 6.31 3.50 17.36
C TYR A 64 5.69 2.43 16.47
N ASN A 65 6.21 2.31 15.23
CA ASN A 65 5.87 1.25 14.28
C ASN A 65 4.39 1.19 13.89
N VAL A 66 3.70 2.31 13.96
CA VAL A 66 2.26 2.40 13.64
C VAL A 66 2.00 2.11 12.16
N VAL A 67 2.88 2.58 11.26
CA VAL A 67 2.72 2.34 9.82
C VAL A 67 2.77 0.84 9.52
N ASP A 68 3.69 0.11 10.12
CA ASP A 68 3.77 -1.36 9.99
C ASP A 68 2.50 -2.04 10.50
N PHE A 69 2.01 -1.61 11.65
CA PHE A 69 0.78 -2.14 12.25
C PHE A 69 -0.43 -1.90 11.33
N VAL A 70 -0.63 -0.67 10.87
CA VAL A 70 -1.74 -0.30 10.00
C VAL A 70 -1.65 -1.06 8.67
N LEU A 71 -0.46 -1.14 8.08
CA LEU A 71 -0.27 -1.83 6.81
C LEU A 71 -0.62 -3.32 6.90
N LYS A 72 -0.15 -4.01 7.95
CA LYS A 72 -0.50 -5.43 8.18
C LYS A 72 -1.99 -5.62 8.37
N LYS A 73 -2.64 -4.72 9.12
CA LYS A 73 -4.08 -4.73 9.34
C LYS A 73 -4.86 -4.53 8.05
N GLU A 74 -4.46 -3.56 7.24
CA GLU A 74 -5.10 -3.29 5.94
C GLU A 74 -4.95 -4.45 4.97
N VAL A 75 -3.78 -5.07 4.90
CA VAL A 75 -3.56 -6.26 4.07
C VAL A 75 -4.49 -7.41 4.48
N GLU A 76 -4.64 -7.64 5.79
CA GLU A 76 -5.54 -8.68 6.29
C GLU A 76 -7.01 -8.36 5.97
N GLU A 77 -7.43 -7.11 6.16
CA GLU A 77 -8.81 -6.67 5.89
C GLU A 77 -9.16 -6.66 4.39
N GLU A 78 -8.24 -6.21 3.55
CA GLU A 78 -8.48 -6.09 2.11
C GLU A 78 -8.35 -7.41 1.35
N VAL A 79 -7.35 -8.22 1.68
CA VAL A 79 -7.00 -9.42 0.89
C VAL A 79 -6.87 -10.69 1.71
N GLY A 80 -7.06 -10.65 3.02
CA GLY A 80 -7.07 -11.84 3.87
C GLY A 80 -5.70 -12.50 4.08
N LEU A 81 -4.62 -11.79 3.81
CA LEU A 81 -3.26 -12.32 3.90
C LEU A 81 -2.53 -11.81 5.13
N GLN A 82 -1.60 -12.63 5.62
CA GLN A 82 -0.57 -12.21 6.54
C GLN A 82 0.77 -12.08 5.83
N ILE A 83 1.55 -11.08 6.20
CA ILE A 83 2.83 -10.75 5.60
C ILE A 83 3.94 -10.75 6.65
N HIS A 84 5.15 -11.02 6.21
CA HIS A 84 6.35 -10.78 7.00
C HIS A 84 6.59 -9.27 7.18
N PRO A 85 7.49 -8.84 8.08
CA PRO A 85 7.75 -7.43 8.31
C PRO A 85 7.99 -6.65 7.01
N PRO A 86 7.23 -5.58 6.76
CA PRO A 86 7.40 -4.77 5.55
C PRO A 86 8.70 -3.99 5.57
N GLN A 87 9.27 -3.79 4.39
CA GLN A 87 10.47 -2.99 4.17
C GLN A 87 10.17 -1.86 3.20
N TYR A 88 10.62 -0.66 3.54
CA TYR A 88 10.41 0.53 2.72
C TYR A 88 11.07 0.40 1.34
N VAL A 89 10.35 0.78 0.29
CA VAL A 89 10.83 0.78 -1.09
C VAL A 89 11.02 2.21 -1.59
N CYS A 90 9.93 2.97 -1.63
CA CYS A 90 9.91 4.34 -2.14
C CYS A 90 8.68 5.09 -1.63
N ASP A 91 8.64 6.38 -1.91
CA ASP A 91 7.45 7.20 -1.70
C ASP A 91 6.98 7.83 -3.01
N VAL A 92 5.70 8.11 -3.08
CA VAL A 92 5.08 8.88 -4.15
C VAL A 92 4.24 9.98 -3.51
N VAL A 93 4.52 11.21 -3.89
CA VAL A 93 3.77 12.38 -3.41
C VAL A 93 2.98 12.98 -4.56
N PHE A 94 1.70 13.21 -4.35
CA PHE A 94 0.83 13.79 -5.37
C PHE A 94 -0.29 14.61 -4.74
N VAL A 95 -0.96 15.41 -5.56
CA VAL A 95 -2.11 16.19 -5.13
C VAL A 95 -3.38 15.58 -5.75
N ARG A 96 -4.35 15.26 -4.92
CA ARG A 96 -5.65 14.74 -5.36
C ARG A 96 -6.42 15.82 -6.14
N PRO A 97 -7.38 15.40 -7.00
CA PRO A 97 -8.22 16.38 -7.71
C PRO A 97 -8.96 17.36 -6.80
N ASP A 98 -9.26 16.95 -5.56
CA ASP A 98 -9.90 17.82 -4.55
C ASP A 98 -8.92 18.74 -3.80
N GLY A 99 -7.63 18.75 -4.19
CA GLY A 99 -6.62 19.66 -3.64
C GLY A 99 -5.85 19.14 -2.44
N TYR A 100 -6.19 17.96 -1.91
CA TYR A 100 -5.47 17.39 -0.78
C TYR A 100 -4.16 16.73 -1.22
N PRO A 101 -3.02 17.11 -0.61
CA PRO A 101 -1.76 16.44 -0.89
C PRO A 101 -1.71 15.08 -0.17
N VAL A 102 -1.08 14.12 -0.82
CA VAL A 102 -0.94 12.73 -0.33
C VAL A 102 0.50 12.31 -0.40
N VAL A 103 1.00 11.68 0.65
CA VAL A 103 2.23 10.90 0.60
C VAL A 103 1.89 9.43 0.71
N THR A 104 2.27 8.66 -0.30
CA THR A 104 2.14 7.20 -0.30
C THR A 104 3.51 6.60 -0.01
N LEU A 105 3.59 5.82 1.05
CA LEU A 105 4.78 5.06 1.42
C LEU A 105 4.62 3.64 0.89
N SER A 106 5.47 3.26 -0.04
CA SER A 106 5.43 1.94 -0.68
C SER A 106 6.39 0.99 0.02
N PHE A 107 5.87 -0.14 0.47
CA PHE A 107 6.61 -1.19 1.17
C PHE A 107 6.58 -2.48 0.37
N GLN A 108 7.62 -3.28 0.49
CA GLN A 108 7.62 -4.67 0.06
C GLN A 108 7.52 -5.58 1.28
N ALA A 109 6.85 -6.70 1.13
CA ALA A 109 6.77 -7.72 2.17
C ALA A 109 6.61 -9.10 1.55
N LYS A 110 7.22 -10.11 2.16
CA LYS A 110 7.02 -11.49 1.74
C LYS A 110 5.69 -12.02 2.26
N TYR A 111 5.00 -12.77 1.42
CA TYR A 111 3.84 -13.55 1.82
C TYR A 111 4.19 -14.48 2.97
N LYS A 112 3.36 -14.50 4.00
CA LYS A 112 3.52 -15.39 5.16
C LYS A 112 2.51 -16.51 5.17
N SER A 113 1.22 -16.17 5.11
CA SER A 113 0.13 -17.15 5.18
C SER A 113 -1.19 -16.56 4.69
N GLY A 114 -2.17 -17.44 4.50
CA GLY A 114 -3.53 -17.10 4.13
C GLY A 114 -3.84 -17.36 2.64
N GLN A 115 -5.11 -17.30 2.32
CA GLN A 115 -5.62 -17.34 0.94
C GLN A 115 -6.28 -16.01 0.63
N VAL A 116 -6.13 -15.53 -0.58
CA VAL A 116 -6.71 -14.24 -0.99
C VAL A 116 -8.23 -14.30 -0.83
N LYS A 117 -8.73 -13.39 0.01
CA LYS A 117 -10.14 -13.13 0.22
C LYS A 117 -10.36 -11.63 0.14
N LEU A 118 -10.98 -11.19 -0.94
CA LEU A 118 -11.15 -9.78 -1.23
C LEU A 118 -12.25 -9.13 -0.39
N CYS A 119 -12.01 -7.90 0.09
CA CYS A 119 -13.06 -7.05 0.65
C CYS A 119 -14.00 -6.57 -0.48
N LYS A 120 -15.08 -5.89 -0.09
CA LYS A 120 -16.11 -5.40 -1.04
C LYS A 120 -15.60 -4.35 -2.04
N ASP A 121 -14.50 -3.67 -1.72
CA ASP A 121 -13.94 -2.60 -2.54
C ASP A 121 -12.99 -3.11 -3.63
N LEU A 122 -12.74 -4.41 -3.65
CA LEU A 122 -11.90 -5.09 -4.62
C LEU A 122 -12.67 -6.19 -5.33
N THR A 123 -12.53 -6.29 -6.65
CA THR A 123 -13.32 -7.23 -7.48
C THR A 123 -12.50 -8.38 -8.06
N ASP A 124 -11.19 -8.27 -8.10
CA ASP A 124 -10.33 -9.31 -8.67
C ASP A 124 -8.91 -9.22 -8.09
N HIS A 125 -8.14 -10.28 -8.25
CA HIS A 125 -6.73 -10.32 -7.89
C HIS A 125 -5.94 -11.20 -8.84
N ALA A 126 -4.63 -10.97 -8.89
CA ALA A 126 -3.72 -11.82 -9.65
C ALA A 126 -2.32 -11.80 -8.99
N TRP A 127 -1.66 -12.94 -9.05
CA TRP A 127 -0.24 -13.04 -8.75
C TRP A 127 0.53 -12.96 -10.06
N VAL A 128 1.33 -11.93 -10.24
CA VAL A 128 1.98 -11.63 -11.51
C VAL A 128 3.48 -11.42 -11.35
N THR A 129 4.23 -11.83 -12.35
CA THR A 129 5.62 -11.38 -12.49
C THR A 129 5.64 -9.91 -12.91
N LEU A 130 6.79 -9.27 -12.81
CA LEU A 130 6.95 -7.89 -13.28
C LEU A 130 6.58 -7.74 -14.76
N GLU A 131 6.93 -8.72 -15.58
CA GLU A 131 6.61 -8.71 -17.01
C GLU A 131 5.11 -8.91 -17.26
N GLU A 132 4.49 -9.86 -16.57
CA GLU A 132 3.04 -10.11 -16.68
C GLU A 132 2.21 -8.90 -16.23
N ALA A 133 2.71 -8.12 -15.26
CA ALA A 133 2.04 -6.94 -14.74
C ALA A 133 1.76 -5.89 -15.83
N LYS A 134 2.57 -5.84 -16.88
CA LYS A 134 2.38 -4.93 -18.02
C LYS A 134 1.08 -5.19 -18.79
N ASN A 135 0.48 -6.36 -18.66
CA ASN A 135 -0.78 -6.73 -19.34
C ASN A 135 -2.03 -6.25 -18.58
N TYR A 136 -1.86 -5.62 -17.42
CA TYR A 136 -2.95 -5.15 -16.58
C TYR A 136 -3.08 -3.63 -16.66
N ASP A 137 -4.30 -3.13 -16.53
CA ASP A 137 -4.57 -1.70 -16.49
C ASP A 137 -4.24 -1.13 -15.11
N LEU A 138 -2.95 -0.99 -14.84
CA LEU A 138 -2.43 -0.51 -13.58
C LEU A 138 -2.63 1.00 -13.42
N ILE A 139 -2.85 1.46 -12.19
CA ILE A 139 -2.71 2.87 -11.85
C ILE A 139 -1.30 3.32 -12.22
N ASN A 140 -1.19 4.51 -12.81
CA ASN A 140 0.12 5.07 -13.20
C ASN A 140 1.09 5.07 -12.03
N GLY A 141 2.30 4.57 -12.27
CA GLY A 141 3.37 4.48 -11.28
C GLY A 141 3.46 3.11 -10.58
N ILE A 142 2.39 2.32 -10.55
CA ILE A 142 2.42 1.01 -9.85
C ILE A 142 3.45 0.06 -10.47
N TRP A 143 3.56 0.02 -11.80
CA TRP A 143 4.57 -0.83 -12.43
C TRP A 143 6.00 -0.45 -12.01
N ASP A 144 6.29 0.85 -11.96
CA ASP A 144 7.61 1.34 -11.51
C ASP A 144 7.88 1.00 -10.04
N GLU A 145 6.87 1.04 -9.18
CA GLU A 145 6.99 0.64 -7.78
C GLU A 145 7.27 -0.86 -7.66
N LEU A 146 6.58 -1.71 -8.46
CA LEU A 146 6.87 -3.15 -8.53
C LEU A 146 8.31 -3.41 -8.98
N ARG A 147 8.78 -2.68 -9.99
CA ARG A 147 10.16 -2.79 -10.48
C ARG A 147 11.17 -2.40 -9.40
N GLN A 148 10.93 -1.30 -8.70
CA GLN A 148 11.81 -0.88 -7.60
C GLN A 148 11.83 -1.91 -6.47
N ALA A 149 10.68 -2.50 -6.15
CA ALA A 149 10.60 -3.58 -5.15
C ALA A 149 11.39 -4.81 -5.59
N GLU A 150 11.29 -5.22 -6.85
CA GLU A 150 12.05 -6.35 -7.39
C GLU A 150 13.54 -6.07 -7.35
N ASP A 151 13.97 -4.88 -7.76
CA ASP A 151 15.38 -4.48 -7.70
C ASP A 151 15.92 -4.49 -6.26
N ALA A 152 15.14 -4.02 -5.31
CA ALA A 152 15.50 -4.05 -3.89
C ALA A 152 15.63 -5.48 -3.36
N ILE A 153 14.72 -6.39 -3.74
CA ILE A 153 14.77 -7.81 -3.37
C ILE A 153 16.03 -8.49 -3.94
N ARG A 154 16.40 -8.15 -5.18
CA ARG A 154 17.61 -8.67 -5.84
C ARG A 154 18.90 -7.99 -5.39
N GLY A 155 18.82 -6.95 -4.55
CA GLY A 155 19.98 -6.15 -4.12
C GLY A 155 20.54 -5.22 -5.19
N ILE A 156 19.77 -4.93 -6.25
CA ILE A 156 20.12 -3.96 -7.28
C ILE A 156 19.68 -2.58 -6.79
N ARG A 157 20.63 -1.71 -6.45
CA ARG A 157 20.34 -0.31 -6.15
C ARG A 157 20.77 0.53 -7.34
N GLU A 158 19.86 1.31 -7.88
CA GLU A 158 20.21 2.40 -8.78
C GLU A 158 20.88 3.50 -7.94
N ASN A 159 22.12 3.82 -8.28
CA ASN A 159 22.84 4.95 -7.69
C ASN A 159 22.35 6.26 -8.28
#